data_c8222ea69639002c70653370e4735496
#
_entry.id   c8222ea69639002c70653370e4735496
#
_cell.length_a   1.000
_cell.length_b   1.000
_cell.length_c   1.000
_cell.angle_alpha   90.00
_cell.angle_beta   90.00
_cell.angle_gamma   90.00
#
_symmetry.space_group_name_H-M   'P 1'
#
loop_
_entity.id
_entity.type
_entity.pdbx_description
1 polymer ?
#
loop_
_entity_poly.entity_id
_entity_poly.type
_entity_poly.pdbx_seq_one_letter_code
_entity_poly.pdbx_strand_id
1 'polypeptide(L)'
;MGTLKKLELAVGVFVALGLAAFFMLAMKVSNIAELGEDKGYKITARFENIGGLKVRAPVTLGGVRIGRVAGIDLDMRSYEAVVTLSIEPQYNQLPTDSNASILTSGVLGEQYVGLEPGGMDDYLKNGGSLKLTQSALVLEKLIGRMVTNAVSGEKPPPKTP
;
A
#
# COMPACT_ATOMS: atom_id res chain seq x y z
N MET A 1 5.13 -18.52 60.05
CA MET A 1 4.59 -19.10 58.81
C MET A 1 3.63 -18.21 58.00
N GLY A 2 3.10 -17.14 58.55
CA GLY A 2 2.15 -16.25 57.80
C GLY A 2 2.79 -15.23 56.82
N THR A 3 4.03 -14.81 57.08
CA THR A 3 4.72 -13.77 56.26
C THR A 3 5.24 -14.29 54.95
N LEU A 4 5.73 -15.51 54.88
CA LEU A 4 6.21 -16.17 53.62
C LEU A 4 5.04 -16.36 52.65
N LYS A 5 3.89 -16.84 53.12
CA LYS A 5 2.70 -17.02 52.28
C LYS A 5 2.18 -15.70 51.73
N LYS A 6 2.27 -14.61 52.47
CA LYS A 6 1.87 -13.25 52.00
C LYS A 6 2.85 -12.75 50.92
N LEU A 7 4.15 -13.04 51.08
CA LEU A 7 5.17 -12.67 50.07
C LEU A 7 4.98 -13.45 48.78
N GLU A 8 4.77 -14.77 48.86
CA GLU A 8 4.48 -15.63 47.72
C GLU A 8 3.22 -15.16 46.96
N LEU A 9 2.16 -14.83 47.70
CA LEU A 9 0.95 -14.29 47.09
C LEU A 9 1.20 -12.95 46.39
N ALA A 10 1.93 -12.04 47.06
CA ALA A 10 2.25 -10.73 46.48
C ALA A 10 3.07 -10.85 45.20
N VAL A 11 4.06 -11.75 45.14
CA VAL A 11 4.87 -12.04 43.94
C VAL A 11 3.98 -12.63 42.84
N GLY A 12 3.09 -13.58 43.18
CA GLY A 12 2.16 -14.16 42.22
C GLY A 12 1.22 -13.12 41.60
N VAL A 13 0.67 -12.24 42.40
CA VAL A 13 -0.18 -11.14 41.93
C VAL A 13 0.61 -10.17 41.04
N PHE A 14 1.83 -9.83 41.42
CA PHE A 14 2.69 -8.94 40.64
C PHE A 14 3.01 -9.50 39.26
N VAL A 15 3.36 -10.79 39.21
CA VAL A 15 3.62 -11.49 37.94
C VAL A 15 2.37 -11.55 37.06
N ALA A 16 1.20 -11.84 37.65
CA ALA A 16 -0.06 -11.90 36.93
C ALA A 16 -0.43 -10.53 36.34
N LEU A 17 -0.26 -9.44 37.11
CA LEU A 17 -0.46 -8.06 36.64
C LEU A 17 0.53 -7.69 35.53
N GLY A 18 1.80 -8.09 35.64
CA GLY A 18 2.81 -7.87 34.61
C GLY A 18 2.46 -8.56 33.29
N LEU A 19 2.00 -9.81 33.36
CA LEU A 19 1.55 -10.55 32.18
C LEU A 19 0.28 -9.91 31.57
N ALA A 20 -0.67 -9.50 32.38
CA ALA A 20 -1.89 -8.81 31.91
C ALA A 20 -1.55 -7.48 31.22
N ALA A 21 -0.65 -6.69 31.80
CA ALA A 21 -0.18 -5.44 31.22
C ALA A 21 0.56 -5.67 29.89
N PHE A 22 1.41 -6.68 29.83
CA PHE A 22 2.12 -7.08 28.61
C PHE A 22 1.14 -7.51 27.49
N PHE A 23 0.14 -8.31 27.85
CA PHE A 23 -0.91 -8.73 26.91
C PHE A 23 -1.72 -7.55 26.38
N MET A 24 -2.08 -6.61 27.28
CA MET A 24 -2.79 -5.39 26.90
C MET A 24 -1.95 -4.50 25.97
N LEU A 25 -0.65 -4.36 26.25
CA LEU A 25 0.29 -3.66 25.38
C LEU A 25 0.43 -4.34 24.01
N ALA A 26 0.56 -5.66 24.00
CA ALA A 26 0.65 -6.45 22.76
C ALA A 26 -0.61 -6.26 21.89
N MET A 27 -1.79 -6.27 22.48
CA MET A 27 -3.04 -5.98 21.76
C MET A 27 -3.10 -4.54 21.24
N LYS A 28 -2.64 -3.57 22.02
CA LYS A 28 -2.60 -2.16 21.62
C LYS A 28 -1.61 -1.90 20.48
N VAL A 29 -0.43 -2.50 20.52
CA VAL A 29 0.60 -2.36 19.49
C VAL A 29 0.23 -3.13 18.22
N SER A 30 -0.45 -4.26 18.33
CA SER A 30 -0.90 -5.09 17.20
C SER A 30 -1.92 -4.38 16.30
N ASN A 31 -2.45 -3.24 16.73
CA ASN A 31 -3.41 -2.41 15.97
C ASN A 31 -4.56 -3.21 15.34
N ILE A 32 -5.00 -4.27 16.06
CA ILE A 32 -6.11 -5.14 15.64
C ILE A 32 -7.41 -4.34 15.48
N ALA A 33 -7.52 -3.20 16.16
CA ALA A 33 -8.66 -2.29 16.03
C ALA A 33 -8.78 -1.66 14.61
N GLU A 34 -7.68 -1.57 13.85
CA GLU A 34 -7.71 -1.13 12.45
C GLU A 34 -8.07 -2.27 11.46
N LEU A 35 -8.17 -3.51 11.94
CA LEU A 35 -8.73 -4.63 11.17
C LEU A 35 -10.28 -4.60 11.12
N GLY A 36 -10.90 -3.77 11.94
CA GLY A 36 -12.33 -3.56 11.98
C GLY A 36 -12.72 -2.29 11.26
N GLU A 37 -13.45 -2.45 10.16
CA GLU A 37 -14.13 -1.45 9.36
C GLU A 37 -13.19 -0.54 8.53
N ASP A 38 -12.85 -1.00 7.34
CA ASP A 38 -12.59 -0.12 6.20
C ASP A 38 -13.85 0.74 5.97
N LYS A 39 -14.01 1.80 6.75
CA LYS A 39 -15.15 2.76 6.61
C LYS A 39 -15.08 3.50 5.28
N GLY A 40 -14.01 3.31 4.53
CA GLY A 40 -13.78 3.88 3.21
C GLY A 40 -14.48 3.13 2.08
N TYR A 41 -14.44 3.69 0.89
CA TYR A 41 -14.88 3.03 -0.32
C TYR A 41 -13.70 2.32 -1.00
N LYS A 42 -13.98 1.19 -1.64
CA LYS A 42 -12.97 0.39 -2.34
C LYS A 42 -13.04 0.68 -3.84
N ILE A 43 -11.88 0.93 -4.44
CA ILE A 43 -11.72 1.05 -5.89
C ILE A 43 -10.64 0.09 -6.35
N THR A 44 -10.68 -0.30 -7.61
CA THR A 44 -9.71 -1.23 -8.20
C THR A 44 -8.87 -0.52 -9.26
N ALA A 45 -7.61 -0.94 -9.37
CA ALA A 45 -6.70 -0.51 -10.42
C ALA A 45 -5.96 -1.72 -10.96
N ARG A 46 -5.79 -1.82 -12.27
CA ARG A 46 -5.10 -2.94 -12.94
C ARG A 46 -3.72 -2.50 -13.40
N PHE A 47 -2.71 -3.31 -13.12
CA PHE A 47 -1.33 -3.03 -13.47
C PHE A 47 -0.69 -4.25 -14.13
N GLU A 48 0.08 -4.05 -15.19
CA GLU A 48 0.88 -5.14 -15.79
C GLU A 48 1.99 -5.61 -14.84
N ASN A 49 2.53 -4.71 -14.03
CA ASN A 49 3.60 -5.01 -13.09
C ASN A 49 3.50 -4.10 -11.85
N ILE A 50 3.36 -4.71 -10.69
CA ILE A 50 3.29 -3.99 -9.42
C ILE A 50 4.66 -3.81 -8.74
N GLY A 51 5.73 -4.43 -9.28
CA GLY A 51 7.06 -4.40 -8.66
C GLY A 51 7.06 -4.96 -7.24
N GLY A 52 7.50 -4.18 -6.28
CA GLY A 52 7.53 -4.51 -4.85
C GLY A 52 6.35 -3.94 -4.04
N LEU A 53 5.24 -3.54 -4.68
CA LEU A 53 4.07 -3.02 -3.98
C LEU A 53 3.49 -4.08 -3.04
N LYS A 54 3.15 -3.67 -1.83
CA LYS A 54 2.64 -4.56 -0.77
C LYS A 54 1.24 -4.14 -0.33
N VAL A 55 0.51 -5.09 0.24
CA VAL A 55 -0.72 -4.77 0.99
C VAL A 55 -0.38 -3.82 2.13
N ARG A 56 -1.26 -2.87 2.43
CA ARG A 56 -1.10 -1.74 3.34
C ARG A 56 -0.16 -0.62 2.86
N ALA A 57 0.42 -0.71 1.67
CA ALA A 57 1.15 0.41 1.09
C ALA A 57 0.25 1.65 1.03
N PRO A 58 0.79 2.86 1.26
CA PRO A 58 -0.01 4.08 1.24
C PRO A 58 -0.53 4.39 -0.16
N VAL A 59 -1.73 4.96 -0.22
CA VAL A 59 -2.30 5.59 -1.41
C VAL A 59 -2.29 7.09 -1.18
N THR A 60 -1.69 7.84 -2.10
CA THR A 60 -1.52 9.29 -1.97
C THR A 60 -2.14 10.04 -3.13
N LEU A 61 -2.62 11.25 -2.87
CA LEU A 61 -3.09 12.21 -3.86
C LEU A 61 -2.37 13.55 -3.58
N GLY A 62 -1.64 14.07 -4.56
CA GLY A 62 -0.85 15.27 -4.34
C GLY A 62 0.17 15.18 -3.19
N GLY A 63 0.67 13.97 -2.89
CA GLY A 63 1.58 13.71 -1.77
C GLY A 63 0.91 13.50 -0.41
N VAL A 64 -0.40 13.72 -0.30
CA VAL A 64 -1.17 13.48 0.92
C VAL A 64 -1.69 12.05 0.93
N ARG A 65 -1.53 11.34 2.03
CA ARG A 65 -2.10 9.99 2.19
C ARG A 65 -3.62 10.08 2.31
N ILE A 66 -4.31 9.44 1.37
CA ILE A 66 -5.78 9.39 1.31
C ILE A 66 -6.35 7.98 1.50
N GLY A 67 -5.49 6.98 1.62
CA GLY A 67 -5.90 5.59 1.76
C GLY A 67 -4.74 4.62 1.84
N ARG A 68 -5.05 3.35 1.57
CA ARG A 68 -4.09 2.24 1.57
C ARG A 68 -4.46 1.16 0.56
N VAL A 69 -3.50 0.35 0.18
CA VAL A 69 -3.73 -0.89 -0.57
C VAL A 69 -4.41 -1.90 0.35
N ALA A 70 -5.63 -2.31 0.01
CA ALA A 70 -6.43 -3.28 0.77
C ALA A 70 -6.14 -4.72 0.36
N GLY A 71 -5.88 -4.97 -0.92
CA GLY A 71 -5.60 -6.30 -1.45
C GLY A 71 -4.88 -6.23 -2.79
N ILE A 72 -4.22 -7.32 -3.15
CA ILE A 72 -3.53 -7.51 -4.42
C ILE A 72 -3.85 -8.92 -4.88
N ASP A 73 -4.45 -9.04 -6.06
CA ASP A 73 -4.84 -10.29 -6.69
C ASP A 73 -4.27 -10.35 -8.12
N LEU A 74 -4.23 -11.53 -8.70
CA LEU A 74 -3.80 -11.74 -10.09
C LEU A 74 -5.00 -12.20 -10.92
N ASP A 75 -5.31 -11.46 -11.98
CA ASP A 75 -6.29 -11.89 -12.97
C ASP A 75 -5.62 -12.87 -13.95
N MET A 76 -5.97 -14.16 -13.86
CA MET A 76 -5.38 -15.22 -14.69
C MET A 76 -5.83 -15.16 -16.16
N ARG A 77 -6.76 -14.30 -16.52
CA ARG A 77 -7.20 -14.13 -17.92
C ARG A 77 -6.38 -13.06 -18.64
N SER A 78 -6.18 -11.92 -17.98
CA SER A 78 -5.37 -10.81 -18.53
C SER A 78 -3.92 -10.86 -18.09
N TYR A 79 -3.58 -11.67 -17.07
CA TYR A 79 -2.27 -11.71 -16.41
C TYR A 79 -1.86 -10.37 -15.80
N GLU A 80 -2.83 -9.55 -15.43
CA GLU A 80 -2.64 -8.28 -14.76
C GLU A 80 -2.83 -8.42 -13.26
N ALA A 81 -2.10 -7.65 -12.50
CA ALA A 81 -2.33 -7.50 -11.07
C ALA A 81 -3.53 -6.56 -10.84
N VAL A 82 -4.51 -7.03 -10.10
CA VAL A 82 -5.69 -6.27 -9.67
C VAL A 82 -5.43 -5.78 -8.25
N VAL A 83 -5.19 -4.49 -8.12
CA VAL A 83 -4.92 -3.85 -6.83
C VAL A 83 -6.20 -3.20 -6.32
N THR A 84 -6.65 -3.62 -5.14
CA THR A 84 -7.78 -3.03 -4.44
C THR A 84 -7.28 -1.94 -3.50
N LEU A 85 -7.76 -0.72 -3.70
CA LEU A 85 -7.41 0.46 -2.91
C LEU A 85 -8.58 0.79 -1.98
N SER A 86 -8.32 0.97 -0.69
CA SER A 86 -9.27 1.47 0.30
C SER A 86 -9.00 2.95 0.51
N ILE A 87 -9.94 3.80 0.10
CA ILE A 87 -9.86 5.26 0.21
C ILE A 87 -10.70 5.72 1.39
N GLU A 88 -10.16 6.62 2.20
CA GLU A 88 -10.85 7.16 3.36
C GLU A 88 -12.10 7.97 2.95
N PRO A 89 -13.22 7.89 3.72
CA PRO A 89 -14.52 8.43 3.29
C PRO A 89 -14.54 9.95 3.08
N GLN A 90 -13.60 10.66 3.70
CA GLN A 90 -13.47 12.12 3.54
C GLN A 90 -13.01 12.53 2.14
N TYR A 91 -12.38 11.61 1.39
CA TYR A 91 -11.87 11.85 0.02
C TYR A 91 -12.79 11.23 -1.03
N ASN A 92 -14.06 11.58 -1.02
CA ASN A 92 -15.11 10.98 -1.85
C ASN A 92 -15.29 11.64 -3.23
N GLN A 93 -14.46 12.62 -3.57
CA GLN A 93 -14.53 13.38 -4.83
C GLN A 93 -13.36 13.03 -5.77
N LEU A 94 -13.04 11.75 -5.91
CA LEU A 94 -12.01 11.29 -6.82
C LEU A 94 -12.61 11.10 -8.22
N PRO A 95 -12.16 11.86 -9.25
CA PRO A 95 -12.67 11.75 -10.60
C PRO A 95 -12.48 10.35 -11.19
N THR A 96 -13.42 9.92 -12.05
CA THR A 96 -13.39 8.59 -12.70
C THR A 96 -12.25 8.44 -13.70
N ASP A 97 -11.71 9.54 -14.22
CA ASP A 97 -10.57 9.61 -15.14
C ASP A 97 -9.23 9.83 -14.42
N SER A 98 -9.20 9.66 -13.10
CA SER A 98 -7.94 9.72 -12.34
C SER A 98 -6.97 8.62 -12.78
N ASN A 99 -5.68 8.95 -12.76
CA ASN A 99 -4.58 8.03 -13.05
C ASN A 99 -4.02 7.45 -11.75
N ALA A 100 -3.69 6.15 -11.76
CA ALA A 100 -3.00 5.49 -10.66
C ALA A 100 -1.60 5.06 -11.12
N SER A 101 -0.57 5.52 -10.43
CA SER A 101 0.82 5.21 -10.71
C SER A 101 1.47 4.51 -9.52
N ILE A 102 2.25 3.45 -9.78
CA ILE A 102 3.08 2.84 -8.74
C ILE A 102 4.43 3.55 -8.71
N LEU A 103 4.67 4.23 -7.61
CA LEU A 103 5.85 5.07 -7.39
C LEU A 103 6.73 4.47 -6.28
N THR A 104 8.02 4.82 -6.28
CA THR A 104 8.98 4.42 -5.24
C THR A 104 9.29 5.65 -4.38
N SER A 105 9.28 5.48 -3.07
CA SER A 105 9.62 6.54 -2.12
C SER A 105 11.13 6.78 -2.13
N GLY A 106 11.55 7.83 -2.83
CA GLY A 106 12.97 8.08 -3.09
C GLY A 106 13.57 7.09 -4.09
N VAL A 107 14.87 6.83 -3.99
CA VAL A 107 15.59 5.97 -4.95
C VAL A 107 15.46 4.48 -4.64
N LEU A 108 15.43 4.11 -3.35
CA LEU A 108 15.46 2.73 -2.85
C LEU A 108 14.36 2.44 -1.82
N GLY A 109 13.33 3.30 -1.73
CA GLY A 109 12.28 3.17 -0.73
C GLY A 109 11.19 2.16 -1.11
N GLU A 110 10.22 2.02 -0.22
CA GLU A 110 9.04 1.17 -0.48
C GLU A 110 8.17 1.78 -1.57
N GLN A 111 7.46 0.91 -2.29
CA GLN A 111 6.53 1.33 -3.33
C GLN A 111 5.18 1.69 -2.72
N TYR A 112 4.53 2.66 -3.35
CA TYR A 112 3.23 3.16 -2.98
C TYR A 112 2.42 3.52 -4.23
N VAL A 113 1.12 3.75 -4.06
CA VAL A 113 0.24 4.16 -5.15
C VAL A 113 0.04 5.67 -5.09
N GLY A 114 0.47 6.38 -6.12
CA GLY A 114 0.17 7.79 -6.32
C GLY A 114 -1.05 7.92 -7.22
N LEU A 115 -2.03 8.71 -6.81
CA LEU A 115 -3.17 9.09 -7.62
C LEU A 115 -3.00 10.52 -8.14
N GLU A 116 -3.35 10.71 -9.39
CA GLU A 116 -3.41 12.01 -10.04
C GLU A 116 -4.86 12.23 -10.50
N PRO A 117 -5.52 13.29 -10.03
CA PRO A 117 -6.92 13.55 -10.39
C PRO A 117 -7.04 13.91 -11.86
N GLY A 118 -8.07 13.41 -12.50
CA GLY A 118 -8.48 13.84 -13.84
C GLY A 118 -9.29 15.14 -13.82
N GLY A 119 -9.95 15.44 -14.94
CA GLY A 119 -10.76 16.64 -15.12
C GLY A 119 -12.25 16.41 -15.24
N MET A 120 -12.74 15.18 -15.08
CA MET A 120 -14.17 14.87 -15.15
C MET A 120 -14.88 15.20 -13.84
N ASP A 121 -16.15 15.64 -13.97
CA ASP A 121 -17.02 15.91 -12.82
C ASP A 121 -17.69 14.65 -12.24
N ASP A 122 -17.48 13.47 -12.86
CA ASP A 122 -17.96 12.20 -12.35
C ASP A 122 -16.97 11.60 -11.35
N TYR A 123 -17.47 11.17 -10.19
CA TYR A 123 -16.65 10.67 -9.10
C TYR A 123 -16.74 9.15 -8.94
N LEU A 124 -15.61 8.53 -8.58
CA LEU A 124 -15.51 7.11 -8.28
C LEU A 124 -16.35 6.75 -7.06
N LYS A 125 -17.15 5.69 -7.21
CA LYS A 125 -17.97 5.11 -6.14
C LYS A 125 -17.35 3.79 -5.67
N ASN A 126 -17.87 3.28 -4.57
CA ASN A 126 -17.47 1.95 -4.09
C ASN A 126 -17.63 0.89 -5.19
N GLY A 127 -16.58 0.11 -5.43
CA GLY A 127 -16.49 -0.86 -6.52
C GLY A 127 -16.06 -0.26 -7.87
N GLY A 128 -15.78 1.04 -7.93
CA GLY A 128 -15.27 1.69 -9.14
C GLY A 128 -13.90 1.16 -9.56
N SER A 129 -13.55 1.34 -10.85
CA SER A 129 -12.26 0.92 -11.41
C SER A 129 -11.57 2.11 -12.08
N LEU A 130 -10.30 2.29 -11.75
CA LEU A 130 -9.41 3.21 -12.45
C LEU A 130 -8.98 2.58 -13.79
N LYS A 131 -9.15 3.34 -14.86
CA LYS A 131 -8.82 2.89 -16.23
C LYS A 131 -7.40 3.26 -16.64
N LEU A 132 -6.90 4.38 -16.11
CA LEU A 132 -5.57 4.88 -16.41
C LEU A 132 -4.63 4.42 -15.30
N THR A 133 -3.65 3.60 -15.67
CA THR A 133 -2.69 3.05 -14.70
C THR A 133 -1.27 3.08 -15.28
N GLN A 134 -0.30 3.34 -14.42
CA GLN A 134 1.11 3.27 -14.75
C GLN A 134 1.78 2.25 -13.82
N SER A 135 2.32 1.20 -14.42
CA SER A 135 3.03 0.13 -13.73
C SER A 135 4.33 0.61 -13.09
N ALA A 136 4.81 -0.16 -12.11
CA ALA A 136 6.06 0.12 -11.41
C ALA A 136 7.25 0.16 -12.37
N LEU A 137 8.12 1.15 -12.19
CA LEU A 137 9.39 1.21 -12.88
C LEU A 137 10.38 0.24 -12.23
N VAL A 138 10.80 -0.77 -13.00
CA VAL A 138 11.82 -1.74 -12.59
C VAL A 138 13.19 -1.22 -13.01
N LEU A 139 13.95 -0.67 -12.05
CA LEU A 139 15.27 -0.05 -12.29
C LEU A 139 16.25 -1.04 -12.94
N GLU A 140 16.19 -2.31 -12.57
CA GLU A 140 17.04 -3.37 -13.14
C GLU A 140 16.86 -3.52 -14.64
N LYS A 141 15.62 -3.37 -15.14
CA LYS A 141 15.34 -3.39 -16.59
C LYS A 141 15.91 -2.17 -17.29
N LEU A 142 15.91 -1.00 -16.65
CA LEU A 142 16.48 0.22 -17.23
C LEU A 142 17.99 0.14 -17.29
N ILE A 143 18.64 -0.31 -16.22
CA ILE A 143 20.09 -0.52 -16.17
C ILE A 143 20.50 -1.58 -17.19
N GLY A 144 19.79 -2.70 -17.26
CA GLY A 144 20.02 -3.75 -18.24
C GLY A 144 20.00 -3.22 -19.67
N ARG A 145 19.01 -2.42 -20.03
CA ARG A 145 18.93 -1.78 -21.37
C ARG A 145 20.07 -0.80 -21.63
N MET A 146 20.47 0.00 -20.63
CA MET A 146 21.61 0.93 -20.77
C MET A 146 22.92 0.17 -21.01
N VAL A 147 23.16 -0.89 -20.25
CA VAL A 147 24.36 -1.73 -20.43
C VAL A 147 24.36 -2.40 -21.79
N THR A 148 23.23 -2.97 -22.22
CA THR A 148 23.11 -3.63 -23.53
C THR A 148 23.35 -2.62 -24.67
N ASN A 149 22.75 -1.43 -24.60
CA ASN A 149 22.94 -0.39 -25.62
C ASN A 149 24.39 0.15 -25.62
N ALA A 150 25.03 0.26 -24.47
CA ALA A 150 26.43 0.69 -24.37
C ALA A 150 27.39 -0.36 -24.96
N VAL A 151 27.08 -1.65 -24.80
CA VAL A 151 27.91 -2.75 -25.35
C VAL A 151 27.65 -2.96 -26.84
N SER A 152 26.39 -2.76 -27.30
CA SER A 152 26.00 -2.97 -28.70
C SER A 152 26.36 -1.80 -29.64
N GLY A 153 26.83 -0.67 -29.11
CA GLY A 153 27.19 0.51 -29.90
C GLY A 153 26.03 1.14 -30.69
N GLU A 154 24.81 0.76 -30.40
CA GLU A 154 23.60 1.17 -31.11
C GLU A 154 23.13 2.55 -30.67
N LYS A 155 23.13 3.46 -31.61
CA LYS A 155 22.71 4.84 -31.45
C LYS A 155 21.24 4.89 -31.01
N PRO A 156 20.83 5.76 -30.06
CA PRO A 156 19.44 5.87 -29.65
C PRO A 156 18.54 6.21 -30.85
N PRO A 157 17.33 5.61 -30.94
CA PRO A 157 16.41 5.90 -32.04
C PRO A 157 16.09 7.39 -32.10
N PRO A 158 15.96 7.99 -33.31
CA PRO A 158 15.64 9.39 -33.47
C PRO A 158 14.28 9.70 -32.88
N LYS A 159 14.19 10.78 -32.10
CA LYS A 159 12.92 11.33 -31.65
C LYS A 159 12.15 11.72 -32.90
N THR A 160 11.04 11.04 -33.17
CA THR A 160 10.04 11.49 -34.15
C THR A 160 9.35 12.75 -33.61
N PRO A 161 9.15 13.75 -34.45
CA PRO A 161 8.53 15.04 -34.08
C PRO A 161 7.08 14.91 -33.67
#